data_98c42f49a84522a60f7abd8df4a88e55
#
_entry.id   98c42f49a84522a60f7abd8df4a88e55
#
_cell.length_a   1.000
_cell.length_b   1.000
_cell.length_c   1.000
_cell.angle_alpha   90.00
_cell.angle_beta   90.00
_cell.angle_gamma   90.00
#
_symmetry.space_group_name_H-M   'P 1'
#
loop_
_entity.id
_entity.type
_entity.pdbx_description
1 polymer ?
#
loop_
_entity_poly.entity_id
_entity_poly.type
_entity_poly.pdbx_seq_one_letter_code
_entity_poly.pdbx_strand_id
1 'polypeptide(L)'
;MEISSNKPKNSERVVLDNDLIKSTISFTNNKDLTSLKETLKNVHPGDLADLLTFLDVSQRIFLLNSLTKDLYSSVLAEIDDAIFDETFQDLEKEEVIEAISDMETNDAISLIESLEPNDQKDILNQVSSEDRQILQESLDYPEDTAGRRMQKEYVALPSFWTVGQTIDYLREELDLPKDFLEIFVVNPLNEPIGTIPVSRVLRTARSRSLEGITLKDPILIPATMDQEEVAYQFEKYSLVSAGVIDNAGKLIGRITADDIVWVLQEEAEEDILRLGGLSEAESNQSILASTRKRFVWLFLNLLTAILASIVISLFDASIEKMVALAILMPIVASMGGNAGTQTLTLTIRSLATKELLSSNRKKSFNKEISVSALNGIIFAFITAISAYIWFNDLSLSVIVGLAIIVNIFSAGVFGFLIPYSLNWLKIDPAIASSVFVTTVTDVIGFLSFLGLASIFLL
;
A
#
# COMPACT_ATOMS: atom_id res chain seq x y z
N MET A 1 32.10 36.74 -36.63
CA MET A 1 32.76 35.86 -35.65
C MET A 1 31.65 35.17 -34.89
N GLU A 2 31.12 34.05 -35.45
CA GLU A 2 30.06 33.27 -34.89
C GLU A 2 30.62 32.41 -33.78
N ILE A 3 30.14 32.63 -32.57
CA ILE A 3 30.44 31.77 -31.41
C ILE A 3 29.52 30.56 -31.52
N SER A 4 30.05 29.46 -32.06
CA SER A 4 29.44 28.14 -32.01
C SER A 4 29.22 27.74 -30.55
N SER A 5 27.96 27.76 -30.09
CA SER A 5 27.56 27.23 -28.79
C SER A 5 27.60 25.72 -28.85
N ASN A 6 28.74 25.15 -28.52
CA ASN A 6 28.86 23.72 -28.26
C ASN A 6 28.27 23.45 -26.87
N LYS A 7 26.93 23.35 -26.77
CA LYS A 7 26.28 22.76 -25.60
C LYS A 7 26.69 21.28 -25.57
N PRO A 8 27.20 20.76 -24.43
CA PRO A 8 27.35 19.31 -24.30
C PRO A 8 25.98 18.68 -24.59
N LYS A 9 25.93 17.69 -25.48
CA LYS A 9 24.76 16.84 -25.62
C LYS A 9 24.52 16.24 -24.22
N ASN A 10 23.49 16.73 -23.52
CA ASN A 10 22.89 15.95 -22.45
C ASN A 10 22.61 14.59 -23.05
N SER A 11 23.11 13.54 -22.43
CA SER A 11 22.64 12.18 -22.67
C SER A 11 21.14 12.25 -22.36
N GLU A 12 20.32 12.34 -23.41
CA GLU A 12 18.87 12.30 -23.24
C GLU A 12 18.58 10.96 -22.56
N ARG A 13 18.02 11.00 -21.36
CA ARG A 13 17.51 9.83 -20.66
C ARG A 13 16.46 9.20 -21.58
N VAL A 14 16.68 7.96 -21.95
CA VAL A 14 15.72 7.21 -22.77
C VAL A 14 14.56 6.84 -21.83
N VAL A 15 13.39 7.32 -22.15
CA VAL A 15 12.16 7.06 -21.39
C VAL A 15 11.44 5.88 -22.04
N LEU A 16 10.79 5.06 -21.24
CA LEU A 16 9.98 3.94 -21.71
C LEU A 16 8.83 4.46 -22.59
N ASP A 17 8.90 4.16 -23.87
CA ASP A 17 7.88 4.49 -24.85
C ASP A 17 7.58 3.30 -25.78
N ASN A 18 6.54 3.44 -26.59
CA ASN A 18 6.14 2.39 -27.53
C ASN A 18 7.23 2.02 -28.58
N ASP A 19 8.12 2.94 -28.87
CA ASP A 19 9.18 2.68 -29.87
C ASP A 19 10.31 1.90 -29.22
N LEU A 20 10.65 2.18 -27.95
CA LEU A 20 11.60 1.39 -27.16
C LEU A 20 11.08 -0.03 -26.96
N ILE A 21 9.83 -0.21 -26.57
CA ILE A 21 9.21 -1.55 -26.41
C ILE A 21 9.28 -2.34 -27.71
N LYS A 22 8.84 -1.78 -28.85
CA LYS A 22 8.87 -2.47 -30.15
C LYS A 22 10.28 -2.81 -30.61
N SER A 23 11.23 -1.89 -30.44
CA SER A 23 12.61 -2.14 -30.83
C SER A 23 13.25 -3.24 -29.99
N THR A 24 12.99 -3.22 -28.66
CA THR A 24 13.46 -4.29 -27.75
C THR A 24 12.88 -5.64 -28.12
N ILE A 25 11.56 -5.75 -28.36
CA ILE A 25 10.92 -6.97 -28.84
C ILE A 25 11.56 -7.45 -30.15
N SER A 26 11.84 -6.53 -31.08
CA SER A 26 12.48 -6.89 -32.34
C SER A 26 13.92 -7.40 -32.17
N PHE A 27 14.72 -6.75 -31.30
CA PHE A 27 16.10 -7.14 -31.07
C PHE A 27 16.20 -8.46 -30.29
N THR A 28 15.33 -8.69 -29.31
CA THR A 28 15.27 -9.95 -28.56
C THR A 28 14.85 -11.11 -29.45
N ASN A 29 13.84 -10.93 -30.31
CA ASN A 29 13.40 -11.95 -31.27
C ASN A 29 14.49 -12.31 -32.29
N ASN A 30 15.25 -11.33 -32.74
CA ASN A 30 16.34 -11.52 -33.70
C ASN A 30 17.66 -11.92 -33.06
N LYS A 31 17.70 -11.97 -31.69
CA LYS A 31 18.93 -12.21 -30.92
C LYS A 31 20.06 -11.22 -31.24
N ASP A 32 19.69 -9.96 -31.54
CA ASP A 32 20.64 -8.89 -31.84
C ASP A 32 21.12 -8.20 -30.57
N LEU A 33 22.12 -8.82 -29.94
CA LEU A 33 22.73 -8.36 -28.70
C LEU A 33 23.37 -6.96 -28.81
N THR A 34 23.92 -6.64 -29.99
CA THR A 34 24.67 -5.38 -30.18
C THR A 34 23.70 -4.19 -30.18
N SER A 35 22.64 -4.26 -30.98
CA SER A 35 21.62 -3.22 -31.05
C SER A 35 20.87 -3.10 -29.73
N LEU A 36 20.61 -4.22 -29.04
CA LEU A 36 19.96 -4.24 -27.73
C LEU A 36 20.81 -3.48 -26.69
N LYS A 37 22.11 -3.82 -26.53
CA LYS A 37 23.01 -3.15 -25.58
C LYS A 37 23.19 -1.65 -25.87
N GLU A 38 23.22 -1.26 -27.12
CA GLU A 38 23.33 0.15 -27.50
C GLU A 38 22.06 0.93 -27.14
N THR A 39 20.90 0.33 -27.39
CA THR A 39 19.60 0.93 -27.07
C THR A 39 19.35 1.06 -25.57
N LEU A 40 19.74 0.07 -24.77
CA LEU A 40 19.49 0.04 -23.34
C LEU A 40 20.53 0.77 -22.50
N LYS A 41 21.63 1.21 -23.08
CA LYS A 41 22.80 1.77 -22.38
C LYS A 41 22.49 2.96 -21.44
N ASN A 42 21.47 3.77 -21.77
CA ASN A 42 21.09 4.95 -21.00
C ASN A 42 19.65 4.88 -20.46
N VAL A 43 19.07 3.69 -20.42
CA VAL A 43 17.76 3.44 -19.83
C VAL A 43 17.94 3.27 -18.32
N HIS A 44 17.02 3.83 -17.53
CA HIS A 44 17.06 3.69 -16.07
C HIS A 44 16.69 2.24 -15.65
N PRO A 45 17.25 1.70 -14.56
CA PRO A 45 16.87 0.37 -14.08
C PRO A 45 15.36 0.16 -13.92
N GLY A 46 14.65 1.11 -13.31
CA GLY A 46 13.18 1.05 -13.18
C GLY A 46 12.46 1.01 -14.53
N ASP A 47 12.89 1.83 -15.53
CA ASP A 47 12.32 1.75 -16.89
C ASP A 47 12.62 0.39 -17.57
N LEU A 48 13.75 -0.27 -17.21
CA LEU A 48 14.08 -1.62 -17.68
C LEU A 48 13.23 -2.69 -16.99
N ALA A 49 12.97 -2.54 -15.71
CA ALA A 49 12.07 -3.42 -14.96
C ALA A 49 10.65 -3.33 -15.53
N ASP A 50 10.14 -2.12 -15.75
CA ASP A 50 8.85 -1.91 -16.42
C ASP A 50 8.81 -2.52 -17.83
N LEU A 51 9.92 -2.42 -18.57
CA LEU A 51 10.03 -3.00 -19.92
C LEU A 51 9.86 -4.52 -19.91
N LEU A 52 10.33 -5.21 -18.85
CA LEU A 52 10.19 -6.66 -18.71
C LEU A 52 8.72 -7.11 -18.68
N THR A 53 7.79 -6.26 -18.22
CA THR A 53 6.36 -6.57 -18.19
C THR A 53 5.75 -6.77 -19.58
N PHE A 54 6.34 -6.16 -20.60
CA PHE A 54 5.89 -6.25 -22.02
C PHE A 54 6.53 -7.40 -22.80
N LEU A 55 7.46 -8.15 -22.19
CA LEU A 55 8.24 -9.20 -22.83
C LEU A 55 7.75 -10.58 -22.40
N ASP A 56 7.88 -11.57 -23.29
CA ASP A 56 7.72 -12.98 -22.90
C ASP A 56 8.95 -13.49 -22.13
N VAL A 57 8.81 -14.63 -21.42
CA VAL A 57 9.87 -15.20 -20.58
C VAL A 57 11.21 -15.35 -21.33
N SER A 58 11.19 -15.80 -22.58
CA SER A 58 12.41 -16.00 -23.36
C SER A 58 13.12 -14.68 -23.72
N GLN A 59 12.32 -13.64 -23.98
CA GLN A 59 12.79 -12.29 -24.26
C GLN A 59 13.35 -11.62 -22.98
N ARG A 60 12.69 -11.84 -21.83
CA ARG A 60 13.17 -11.35 -20.51
C ARG A 60 14.54 -11.91 -20.19
N ILE A 61 14.72 -13.22 -20.30
CA ILE A 61 16.00 -13.89 -20.06
C ILE A 61 17.07 -13.36 -21.00
N PHE A 62 16.77 -13.20 -22.29
CA PHE A 62 17.73 -12.67 -23.25
C PHE A 62 18.13 -11.23 -22.93
N LEU A 63 17.19 -10.39 -22.49
CA LEU A 63 17.45 -9.03 -22.07
C LEU A 63 18.30 -9.03 -20.79
N LEU A 64 17.89 -9.72 -19.73
CA LEU A 64 18.59 -9.80 -18.44
C LEU A 64 20.04 -10.27 -18.64
N ASN A 65 20.28 -11.35 -19.38
CA ASN A 65 21.62 -11.85 -19.68
C ASN A 65 22.44 -10.90 -20.57
N SER A 66 21.84 -9.88 -21.15
CA SER A 66 22.54 -8.86 -21.92
C SER A 66 23.10 -7.72 -21.07
N LEU A 67 22.64 -7.57 -19.82
CA LEU A 67 22.99 -6.48 -18.91
C LEU A 67 24.39 -6.68 -18.32
N THR A 68 24.96 -5.60 -17.80
CA THR A 68 26.15 -5.69 -16.92
C THR A 68 25.72 -6.12 -15.54
N LYS A 69 26.62 -6.68 -14.72
CA LYS A 69 26.29 -7.17 -13.37
C LYS A 69 25.61 -6.09 -12.50
N ASP A 70 26.20 -4.91 -12.44
CA ASP A 70 25.64 -3.79 -11.66
C ASP A 70 24.23 -3.39 -12.13
N LEU A 71 23.98 -3.41 -13.45
CA LEU A 71 22.67 -3.08 -14.01
C LEU A 71 21.67 -4.22 -13.82
N TYR A 72 22.13 -5.46 -13.85
CA TYR A 72 21.33 -6.66 -13.60
C TYR A 72 20.78 -6.64 -12.16
N SER A 73 21.65 -6.42 -11.15
CA SER A 73 21.22 -6.31 -9.75
C SER A 73 20.24 -5.15 -9.54
N SER A 74 20.51 -3.97 -10.14
CA SER A 74 19.62 -2.82 -10.04
C SER A 74 18.26 -3.03 -10.72
N VAL A 75 18.20 -3.80 -11.81
CA VAL A 75 16.93 -4.13 -12.49
C VAL A 75 16.14 -5.17 -11.72
N LEU A 76 16.82 -6.15 -11.10
CA LEU A 76 16.15 -7.14 -10.26
C LEU A 76 15.61 -6.51 -8.95
N ALA A 77 16.22 -5.46 -8.43
CA ALA A 77 15.71 -4.72 -7.27
C ALA A 77 14.41 -3.98 -7.55
N GLU A 78 14.16 -3.62 -8.81
CA GLU A 78 12.98 -2.87 -9.26
C GLU A 78 11.95 -3.74 -10.01
N ILE A 79 12.21 -5.05 -10.14
CA ILE A 79 11.35 -5.94 -10.93
C ILE A 79 10.03 -6.21 -10.18
N ASP A 80 8.93 -6.27 -10.93
CA ASP A 80 7.65 -6.73 -10.39
C ASP A 80 7.75 -8.18 -9.91
N ASP A 81 7.28 -8.46 -8.69
CA ASP A 81 7.37 -9.78 -8.02
C ASP A 81 6.86 -10.92 -8.88
N ALA A 82 5.77 -10.69 -9.59
CA ALA A 82 5.15 -11.66 -10.44
C ALA A 82 5.97 -11.96 -11.70
N ILE A 83 6.61 -10.93 -12.25
CA ILE A 83 7.51 -11.06 -13.40
C ILE A 83 8.75 -11.82 -12.99
N PHE A 84 9.24 -11.57 -11.77
CA PHE A 84 10.40 -12.29 -11.24
C PHE A 84 10.08 -13.74 -10.98
N ASP A 85 9.01 -14.07 -10.26
CA ASP A 85 8.61 -15.46 -9.96
C ASP A 85 8.40 -16.28 -11.25
N GLU A 86 7.72 -15.69 -12.26
CA GLU A 86 7.52 -16.33 -13.57
C GLU A 86 8.82 -16.58 -14.34
N THR A 87 9.84 -15.72 -14.15
CA THR A 87 11.08 -15.77 -14.90
C THR A 87 12.18 -16.56 -14.17
N PHE A 88 12.12 -16.62 -12.84
CA PHE A 88 13.16 -17.15 -11.95
C PHE A 88 13.61 -18.58 -12.30
N GLN A 89 12.68 -19.46 -12.64
CA GLN A 89 12.99 -20.86 -12.92
C GLN A 89 13.91 -21.05 -14.15
N ASP A 90 13.92 -20.07 -15.04
CA ASP A 90 14.69 -20.08 -16.28
C ASP A 90 15.95 -19.18 -16.21
N LEU A 91 16.18 -18.49 -15.06
CA LEU A 91 17.40 -17.72 -14.81
C LEU A 91 18.53 -18.60 -14.28
N GLU A 92 19.78 -18.19 -14.54
CA GLU A 92 20.94 -18.85 -13.95
C GLU A 92 21.03 -18.49 -12.47
N LYS A 93 20.87 -19.51 -11.59
CA LYS A 93 20.79 -19.32 -10.13
C LYS A 93 22.00 -18.60 -9.56
N GLU A 94 23.19 -18.88 -10.12
CA GLU A 94 24.44 -18.25 -9.72
C GLU A 94 24.42 -16.72 -9.95
N GLU A 95 23.84 -16.26 -11.06
CA GLU A 95 23.72 -14.83 -11.36
C GLU A 95 22.71 -14.13 -10.42
N VAL A 96 21.60 -14.79 -10.10
CA VAL A 96 20.60 -14.28 -9.15
C VAL A 96 21.21 -14.18 -7.74
N ILE A 97 21.97 -15.17 -7.30
CA ILE A 97 22.64 -15.19 -5.99
C ILE A 97 23.66 -14.05 -5.89
N GLU A 98 24.46 -13.85 -6.95
CA GLU A 98 25.42 -12.75 -7.01
C GLU A 98 24.70 -11.40 -6.94
N ALA A 99 23.58 -11.25 -7.66
CA ALA A 99 22.77 -10.04 -7.64
C ALA A 99 22.20 -9.75 -6.24
N ILE A 100 21.65 -10.76 -5.56
CA ILE A 100 21.12 -10.64 -4.20
C ILE A 100 22.21 -10.19 -3.20
N SER A 101 23.44 -10.69 -3.35
CA SER A 101 24.56 -10.27 -2.49
C SER A 101 25.04 -8.85 -2.78
N ASP A 102 24.75 -8.29 -3.95
CA ASP A 102 25.12 -6.92 -4.34
C ASP A 102 24.01 -5.89 -4.06
N MET A 103 22.80 -6.33 -3.70
CA MET A 103 21.63 -5.48 -3.38
C MET A 103 21.67 -4.96 -1.95
N GLU A 104 20.92 -3.91 -1.67
CA GLU A 104 20.59 -3.52 -0.30
C GLU A 104 19.70 -4.60 0.36
N THR A 105 19.80 -4.73 1.69
CA THR A 105 19.15 -5.83 2.41
C THR A 105 17.64 -5.89 2.19
N ASN A 106 16.94 -4.74 2.19
CA ASN A 106 15.50 -4.64 1.95
C ASN A 106 15.10 -5.14 0.55
N ASP A 107 15.86 -4.77 -0.50
CA ASP A 107 15.58 -5.20 -1.88
C ASP A 107 15.80 -6.71 -2.03
N ALA A 108 16.91 -7.22 -1.44
CA ALA A 108 17.19 -8.65 -1.42
C ALA A 108 16.07 -9.44 -0.70
N ILE A 109 15.52 -8.90 0.40
CA ILE A 109 14.41 -9.51 1.13
C ILE A 109 13.15 -9.53 0.28
N SER A 110 12.75 -8.40 -0.32
CA SER A 110 11.56 -8.32 -1.19
C SER A 110 11.66 -9.32 -2.34
N LEU A 111 12.82 -9.39 -2.99
CA LEU A 111 13.04 -10.34 -4.08
C LEU A 111 12.95 -11.80 -3.65
N ILE A 112 13.47 -12.15 -2.46
CA ILE A 112 13.38 -13.51 -1.92
C ILE A 112 11.94 -13.85 -1.54
N GLU A 113 11.19 -12.90 -0.97
CA GLU A 113 9.79 -13.09 -0.56
C GLU A 113 8.84 -13.37 -1.72
N SER A 114 9.12 -12.81 -2.89
CA SER A 114 8.32 -13.06 -4.10
C SER A 114 8.39 -14.50 -4.61
N LEU A 115 9.39 -15.29 -4.16
CA LEU A 115 9.61 -16.67 -4.60
C LEU A 115 8.84 -17.70 -3.78
N GLU A 116 8.64 -18.88 -4.35
CA GLU A 116 8.09 -20.02 -3.60
C GLU A 116 8.99 -20.44 -2.41
N PRO A 117 8.41 -20.95 -1.30
CA PRO A 117 9.17 -21.29 -0.08
C PRO A 117 10.36 -22.26 -0.26
N ASN A 118 10.34 -23.09 -1.29
CA ASN A 118 11.45 -23.99 -1.60
C ASN A 118 12.61 -23.25 -2.26
N ASP A 119 12.30 -22.35 -3.19
CA ASP A 119 13.30 -21.54 -3.90
C ASP A 119 13.94 -20.52 -2.96
N GLN A 120 13.16 -19.91 -2.04
CA GLN A 120 13.70 -19.07 -0.97
C GLN A 120 14.78 -19.79 -0.16
N LYS A 121 14.52 -21.04 0.26
CA LYS A 121 15.49 -21.85 1.01
C LYS A 121 16.72 -22.19 0.19
N ASP A 122 16.53 -22.47 -1.09
CA ASP A 122 17.63 -22.81 -1.99
C ASP A 122 18.57 -21.62 -2.16
N ILE A 123 18.05 -20.41 -2.35
CA ILE A 123 18.84 -19.17 -2.44
C ILE A 123 19.57 -18.92 -1.11
N LEU A 124 18.85 -18.91 0.01
CA LEU A 124 19.44 -18.67 1.32
C LEU A 124 20.55 -19.66 1.66
N ASN A 125 20.50 -20.87 1.13
CA ASN A 125 21.56 -21.87 1.33
C ASN A 125 22.81 -21.63 0.46
N GLN A 126 22.69 -20.86 -0.61
CA GLN A 126 23.77 -20.66 -1.58
C GLN A 126 24.46 -19.29 -1.44
N VAL A 127 23.81 -18.27 -0.86
CA VAL A 127 24.46 -17.02 -0.48
C VAL A 127 25.56 -17.22 0.56
N SER A 128 26.44 -16.25 0.74
CA SER A 128 27.50 -16.30 1.74
C SER A 128 26.94 -16.53 3.16
N SER A 129 27.76 -17.05 4.08
CA SER A 129 27.31 -17.27 5.47
C SER A 129 26.98 -15.96 6.19
N GLU A 130 27.59 -14.87 5.81
CA GLU A 130 27.37 -13.51 6.35
C GLU A 130 26.05 -12.95 5.83
N ASP A 131 25.84 -12.91 4.51
CA ASP A 131 24.59 -12.47 3.90
C ASP A 131 23.41 -13.30 4.38
N ARG A 132 23.58 -14.63 4.48
CA ARG A 132 22.54 -15.52 5.00
C ARG A 132 22.10 -15.14 6.40
N GLN A 133 23.05 -14.82 7.28
CA GLN A 133 22.70 -14.43 8.64
C GLN A 133 21.91 -13.12 8.62
N ILE A 134 22.34 -12.13 7.85
CA ILE A 134 21.68 -10.82 7.73
C ILE A 134 20.26 -10.99 7.17
N LEU A 135 20.11 -11.74 6.09
CA LEU A 135 18.82 -11.98 5.45
C LEU A 135 17.87 -12.77 6.37
N GLN A 136 18.36 -13.81 7.07
CA GLN A 136 17.54 -14.56 8.02
C GLN A 136 17.09 -13.72 9.21
N GLU A 137 17.98 -12.90 9.78
CA GLU A 137 17.61 -11.97 10.87
C GLU A 137 16.51 -11.00 10.43
N SER A 138 16.54 -10.53 9.19
CA SER A 138 15.51 -9.65 8.65
C SER A 138 14.21 -10.40 8.35
N LEU A 139 14.28 -11.61 7.80
CA LEU A 139 13.14 -12.50 7.56
C LEU A 139 12.47 -13.02 8.85
N ASP A 140 13.14 -12.96 10.00
CA ASP A 140 12.56 -13.32 11.29
C ASP A 140 11.61 -12.24 11.86
N TYR A 141 11.67 -10.98 11.35
CA TYR A 141 10.68 -9.97 11.69
C TYR A 141 9.35 -10.28 10.99
N PRO A 142 8.20 -9.94 11.62
CA PRO A 142 6.91 -10.05 10.96
C PRO A 142 6.88 -9.24 9.66
N GLU A 143 6.15 -9.73 8.67
CA GLU A 143 5.80 -8.97 7.47
C GLU A 143 5.21 -7.60 7.88
N ASP A 144 5.28 -6.60 7.05
CA ASP A 144 4.75 -5.25 7.30
C ASP A 144 5.35 -4.54 8.52
N THR A 145 6.57 -4.89 8.95
CA THR A 145 7.25 -4.19 10.05
C THR A 145 8.52 -3.48 9.59
N ALA A 146 8.90 -2.44 10.34
CA ALA A 146 10.13 -1.69 10.13
C ALA A 146 11.38 -2.60 10.08
N GLY A 147 11.40 -3.66 10.88
CA GLY A 147 12.50 -4.62 10.90
C GLY A 147 12.61 -5.46 9.64
N ARG A 148 11.49 -5.72 8.97
CA ARG A 148 11.43 -6.40 7.68
C ARG A 148 11.89 -5.49 6.54
N ARG A 149 11.50 -4.22 6.56
CA ARG A 149 11.74 -3.22 5.51
C ARG A 149 13.05 -2.45 5.69
N MET A 150 13.80 -2.64 6.79
CA MET A 150 15.02 -1.88 7.04
C MET A 150 16.19 -2.37 6.19
N GLN A 151 17.03 -1.40 5.80
CA GLN A 151 18.35 -1.63 5.26
C GLN A 151 19.34 -1.86 6.40
N LYS A 152 20.25 -2.83 6.27
CA LYS A 152 21.35 -3.07 7.22
C LYS A 152 22.56 -2.20 6.92
N GLU A 153 22.63 -1.62 5.77
CA GLU A 153 23.67 -0.75 5.26
C GLU A 153 23.46 0.68 5.78
N TYR A 154 24.15 1.05 6.85
CA TYR A 154 24.09 2.41 7.42
C TYR A 154 25.45 2.88 7.92
N VAL A 155 25.64 4.20 8.02
CA VAL A 155 26.84 4.79 8.57
C VAL A 155 26.59 5.22 10.01
N ALA A 156 27.27 4.57 10.97
CA ALA A 156 27.21 4.91 12.39
C ALA A 156 28.60 5.24 12.92
N LEU A 157 28.73 6.40 13.54
CA LEU A 157 30.03 6.90 14.03
C LEU A 157 29.94 7.33 15.50
N PRO A 158 31.03 7.15 16.27
CA PRO A 158 31.05 7.55 17.67
C PRO A 158 31.10 9.08 17.82
N SER A 159 30.40 9.60 18.82
CA SER A 159 30.24 11.05 19.08
C SER A 159 31.54 11.81 19.32
N PHE A 160 32.55 11.12 19.81
CA PHE A 160 33.86 11.73 20.13
C PHE A 160 34.78 11.94 18.92
N TRP A 161 34.42 11.40 17.74
CA TRP A 161 35.17 11.67 16.51
C TRP A 161 35.09 13.13 16.09
N THR A 162 36.10 13.57 15.35
CA THR A 162 36.10 14.89 14.72
C THR A 162 35.55 14.79 13.29
N VAL A 163 35.07 15.90 12.78
CA VAL A 163 34.64 16.02 11.36
C VAL A 163 35.76 15.58 10.42
N GLY A 164 37.04 15.89 10.76
CA GLY A 164 38.20 15.46 9.96
C GLY A 164 38.32 13.94 9.88
N GLN A 165 38.22 13.25 11.02
CA GLN A 165 38.28 11.78 11.08
C GLN A 165 37.10 11.16 10.30
N THR A 166 35.91 11.74 10.43
CA THR A 166 34.74 11.31 9.68
C THR A 166 34.95 11.39 8.18
N ILE A 167 35.45 12.54 7.68
CA ILE A 167 35.70 12.72 6.23
C ILE A 167 36.76 11.73 5.74
N ASP A 168 37.80 11.49 6.52
CA ASP A 168 38.88 10.57 6.15
C ASP A 168 38.35 9.13 6.12
N TYR A 169 37.58 8.71 7.13
CA TYR A 169 36.91 7.41 7.17
C TYR A 169 35.98 7.19 5.96
N LEU A 170 35.10 8.15 5.65
CA LEU A 170 34.19 8.07 4.52
C LEU A 170 34.89 7.99 3.14
N ARG A 171 36.18 8.31 3.07
CA ARG A 171 36.98 8.22 1.83
C ARG A 171 37.79 6.94 1.74
N GLU A 172 38.19 6.39 2.87
CA GLU A 172 39.10 5.26 2.96
C GLU A 172 38.36 3.94 3.08
N GLU A 173 37.18 3.94 3.73
CA GLU A 173 36.34 2.76 3.91
C GLU A 173 35.62 2.43 2.61
N LEU A 174 35.78 1.20 2.14
CA LEU A 174 35.19 0.72 0.89
C LEU A 174 33.85 0.01 1.11
N ASP A 175 33.58 -0.41 2.35
CA ASP A 175 32.39 -1.18 2.73
C ASP A 175 31.30 -0.28 3.34
N LEU A 176 31.05 0.86 2.68
CA LEU A 176 30.00 1.79 3.07
C LEU A 176 28.82 1.69 2.07
N PRO A 177 27.62 2.06 2.52
CA PRO A 177 26.46 2.20 1.62
C PRO A 177 26.83 3.08 0.42
N LYS A 178 26.38 2.70 -0.78
CA LYS A 178 26.63 3.48 -2.01
C LYS A 178 26.11 4.91 -1.90
N ASP A 179 24.91 5.05 -1.34
CA ASP A 179 24.22 6.31 -1.13
C ASP A 179 23.75 6.47 0.32
N PHE A 180 24.05 7.61 0.93
CA PHE A 180 23.54 7.98 2.24
C PHE A 180 23.54 9.49 2.41
N LEU A 181 22.50 10.01 3.07
CA LEU A 181 22.31 11.43 3.31
C LEU A 181 22.59 11.83 4.75
N GLU A 182 22.53 10.89 5.68
CA GLU A 182 22.72 11.09 7.10
C GLU A 182 23.69 10.07 7.70
N ILE A 183 24.39 10.51 8.74
CA ILE A 183 25.29 9.70 9.55
C ILE A 183 24.66 9.59 10.94
N PHE A 184 24.47 8.40 11.42
CA PHE A 184 24.02 8.15 12.80
C PHE A 184 25.19 8.35 13.77
N VAL A 185 24.95 9.09 14.84
CA VAL A 185 25.93 9.26 15.91
C VAL A 185 25.52 8.36 17.07
N VAL A 186 26.41 7.46 17.45
CA VAL A 186 26.13 6.44 18.46
C VAL A 186 27.03 6.58 19.69
N ASN A 187 26.53 6.09 20.81
CA ASN A 187 27.33 5.89 22.02
C ASN A 187 28.08 4.55 21.97
N PRO A 188 28.96 4.24 22.98
CA PRO A 188 29.69 2.97 23.01
C PRO A 188 28.83 1.70 23.13
N LEU A 189 27.53 1.84 23.44
CA LEU A 189 26.57 0.73 23.49
C LEU A 189 25.82 0.53 22.16
N ASN A 190 26.22 1.28 21.11
CA ASN A 190 25.53 1.36 19.81
C ASN A 190 24.10 1.94 19.87
N GLU A 191 23.81 2.77 20.88
CA GLU A 191 22.54 3.48 20.95
C GLU A 191 22.67 4.82 20.21
N PRO A 192 21.73 5.15 19.29
CA PRO A 192 21.78 6.39 18.53
C PRO A 192 21.44 7.59 19.41
N ILE A 193 22.35 8.56 19.48
CA ILE A 193 22.20 9.81 20.23
C ILE A 193 21.86 11.01 19.35
N GLY A 194 21.90 10.83 18.02
CA GLY A 194 21.52 11.84 17.05
C GLY A 194 21.94 11.49 15.64
N THR A 195 21.64 12.38 14.70
CA THR A 195 22.02 12.27 13.30
C THR A 195 22.80 13.51 12.84
N ILE A 196 23.60 13.37 11.80
CA ILE A 196 24.31 14.47 11.14
C ILE A 196 24.11 14.33 9.64
N PRO A 197 23.40 15.28 8.98
CA PRO A 197 23.37 15.33 7.53
C PRO A 197 24.77 15.47 6.93
N VAL A 198 25.09 14.71 5.89
CA VAL A 198 26.41 14.77 5.21
C VAL A 198 26.77 16.19 4.78
N SER A 199 25.79 16.98 4.34
CA SER A 199 25.96 18.38 4.00
C SER A 199 26.49 19.23 5.17
N ARG A 200 26.15 18.90 6.41
CA ARG A 200 26.65 19.57 7.62
C ARG A 200 28.10 19.20 7.92
N VAL A 201 28.47 17.93 7.72
CA VAL A 201 29.87 17.46 7.83
C VAL A 201 30.75 18.24 6.87
N LEU A 202 30.35 18.36 5.60
CA LEU A 202 31.11 19.04 4.54
C LEU A 202 31.29 20.57 4.78
N ARG A 203 30.36 21.18 5.54
CA ARG A 203 30.36 22.63 5.82
C ARG A 203 30.98 22.97 7.17
N THR A 204 31.45 21.99 7.92
CA THR A 204 32.00 22.20 9.28
C THR A 204 33.52 22.04 9.27
N ALA A 205 34.19 22.81 10.12
CA ALA A 205 35.65 22.74 10.22
C ALA A 205 36.10 21.36 10.74
N ARG A 206 37.15 20.81 10.15
CA ARG A 206 37.65 19.44 10.43
C ARG A 206 38.01 19.20 11.91
N SER A 207 38.31 20.23 12.68
CA SER A 207 38.69 20.16 14.10
C SER A 207 37.46 20.03 15.06
N ARG A 208 36.27 20.26 14.57
CA ARG A 208 35.06 20.15 15.38
C ARG A 208 34.72 18.68 15.68
N SER A 209 34.25 18.41 16.91
CA SER A 209 33.72 17.09 17.27
C SER A 209 32.33 16.85 16.68
N LEU A 210 32.00 15.60 16.39
CA LEU A 210 30.65 15.22 15.93
C LEU A 210 29.59 15.58 16.94
N GLU A 211 29.87 15.40 18.24
CA GLU A 211 28.94 15.78 19.32
C GLU A 211 28.48 17.25 19.22
N GLY A 212 29.39 18.15 18.80
CA GLY A 212 29.09 19.58 18.68
C GLY A 212 28.22 19.97 17.47
N ILE A 213 28.01 19.06 16.52
CA ILE A 213 27.24 19.29 15.30
C ILE A 213 26.07 18.30 15.14
N THR A 214 25.93 17.35 16.05
CA THR A 214 24.85 16.36 16.05
C THR A 214 23.50 17.03 16.26
N LEU A 215 22.53 16.66 15.44
CA LEU A 215 21.11 16.90 15.67
C LEU A 215 20.66 15.93 16.75
N LYS A 216 20.34 16.46 17.93
CA LYS A 216 19.90 15.66 19.08
C LYS A 216 18.43 15.27 18.92
N ASP A 217 18.03 14.23 19.66
CA ASP A 217 16.67 13.71 19.68
C ASP A 217 16.21 13.22 18.27
N PRO A 218 16.95 12.28 17.67
CA PRO A 218 16.56 11.71 16.39
C PRO A 218 15.22 10.95 16.53
N ILE A 219 14.43 10.95 15.46
CA ILE A 219 13.27 10.06 15.40
C ILE A 219 13.79 8.67 15.10
N LEU A 220 13.55 7.75 16.03
CA LEU A 220 13.97 6.36 15.97
C LEU A 220 12.75 5.47 15.79
N ILE A 221 12.88 4.47 14.96
CA ILE A 221 11.81 3.53 14.60
C ILE A 221 12.10 2.19 15.30
N PRO A 222 11.25 1.71 16.20
CA PRO A 222 11.35 0.34 16.72
C PRO A 222 11.18 -0.68 15.58
N ALA A 223 12.01 -1.73 15.53
CA ALA A 223 11.94 -2.75 14.50
C ALA A 223 10.57 -3.47 14.41
N THR A 224 9.80 -3.46 15.48
CA THR A 224 8.45 -4.05 15.54
C THR A 224 7.34 -3.08 15.16
N MET A 225 7.68 -1.84 14.75
CA MET A 225 6.70 -0.85 14.32
C MET A 225 6.13 -1.26 12.96
N ASP A 226 4.83 -1.15 12.82
CA ASP A 226 4.09 -1.39 11.59
C ASP A 226 4.51 -0.41 10.49
N GLN A 227 4.60 -0.88 9.23
CA GLN A 227 5.09 -0.07 8.10
C GLN A 227 4.20 1.14 7.80
N GLU A 228 2.87 1.04 8.00
CA GLU A 228 1.95 2.17 7.86
C GLU A 228 2.27 3.27 8.89
N GLU A 229 2.59 2.87 10.15
CA GLU A 229 3.01 3.81 11.20
C GLU A 229 4.36 4.46 10.88
N VAL A 230 5.29 3.70 10.31
CA VAL A 230 6.59 4.23 9.83
C VAL A 230 6.36 5.27 8.74
N ALA A 231 5.56 4.92 7.72
CA ALA A 231 5.22 5.83 6.61
C ALA A 231 4.58 7.13 7.13
N TYR A 232 3.64 7.02 8.08
CA TYR A 232 3.05 8.19 8.73
C TYR A 232 4.08 9.07 9.46
N GLN A 233 5.09 8.48 10.13
CA GLN A 233 6.14 9.26 10.78
C GLN A 233 7.04 9.97 9.77
N PHE A 234 7.39 9.32 8.67
CA PHE A 234 8.15 9.93 7.60
C PHE A 234 7.43 11.14 7.00
N GLU A 235 6.14 11.00 6.68
CA GLU A 235 5.31 12.11 6.19
C GLU A 235 5.23 13.24 7.21
N LYS A 236 4.87 12.94 8.45
CA LYS A 236 4.62 13.92 9.51
C LYS A 236 5.84 14.75 9.86
N TYR A 237 7.02 14.13 9.89
CA TYR A 237 8.27 14.77 10.29
C TYR A 237 9.16 15.11 9.10
N SER A 238 8.71 14.83 7.87
CA SER A 238 9.48 15.05 6.62
C SER A 238 10.87 14.41 6.70
N LEU A 239 10.91 13.14 7.14
CA LEU A 239 12.16 12.41 7.28
C LEU A 239 12.72 12.03 5.91
N VAL A 240 14.04 12.05 5.79
CA VAL A 240 14.77 11.54 4.62
C VAL A 240 15.30 10.14 4.90
N SER A 241 15.71 9.90 6.14
CA SER A 241 16.04 8.59 6.68
C SER A 241 15.72 8.53 8.16
N ALA A 242 15.55 7.32 8.70
CA ALA A 242 15.36 7.09 10.12
C ALA A 242 16.12 5.84 10.57
N GLY A 243 16.74 5.90 11.74
CA GLY A 243 17.41 4.75 12.35
C GLY A 243 16.39 3.77 12.94
N VAL A 244 16.57 2.49 12.66
CA VAL A 244 15.78 1.41 13.26
C VAL A 244 16.51 0.85 14.46
N ILE A 245 15.78 0.68 15.56
CA ILE A 245 16.32 0.20 16.84
C ILE A 245 15.68 -1.11 17.29
N ASP A 246 16.46 -1.92 17.97
CA ASP A 246 15.97 -3.12 18.64
C ASP A 246 15.29 -2.79 19.99
N ASN A 247 14.81 -3.84 20.67
CA ASN A 247 14.19 -3.71 22.00
C ASN A 247 15.15 -3.22 23.10
N ALA A 248 16.47 -3.27 22.86
CA ALA A 248 17.50 -2.77 23.76
C ALA A 248 17.90 -1.30 23.45
N GLY A 249 17.29 -0.69 22.43
CA GLY A 249 17.60 0.67 21.98
C GLY A 249 18.84 0.81 21.10
N LYS A 250 19.41 -0.30 20.61
CA LYS A 250 20.58 -0.30 19.74
C LYS A 250 20.16 -0.09 18.29
N LEU A 251 20.98 0.65 17.55
CA LEU A 251 20.81 0.82 16.12
C LEU A 251 21.11 -0.49 15.39
N ILE A 252 20.15 -0.96 14.60
CA ILE A 252 20.24 -2.23 13.87
C ILE A 252 20.00 -2.12 12.37
N GLY A 253 19.55 -0.94 11.91
CA GLY A 253 19.28 -0.67 10.50
C GLY A 253 18.84 0.77 10.28
N ARG A 254 18.49 1.07 9.04
CA ARG A 254 17.87 2.34 8.63
C ARG A 254 16.70 2.06 7.70
N ILE A 255 15.79 3.02 7.57
CA ILE A 255 14.79 3.10 6.53
C ILE A 255 14.96 4.45 5.84
N THR A 256 14.75 4.53 4.54
CA THR A 256 14.91 5.73 3.74
C THR A 256 13.58 6.18 3.12
N ALA A 257 13.52 7.41 2.61
CA ALA A 257 12.27 7.96 2.10
C ALA A 257 11.80 7.30 0.79
N ASP A 258 12.70 6.77 -0.02
CA ASP A 258 12.41 5.99 -1.22
C ASP A 258 11.70 4.68 -0.86
N ASP A 259 12.18 3.92 0.14
CA ASP A 259 11.50 2.73 0.65
C ASP A 259 10.06 3.05 1.08
N ILE A 260 9.88 4.20 1.74
CA ILE A 260 8.55 4.62 2.23
C ILE A 260 7.59 5.00 1.10
N VAL A 261 8.09 5.46 -0.04
CA VAL A 261 7.24 5.72 -1.21
C VAL A 261 6.58 4.42 -1.71
N TRP A 262 7.33 3.32 -1.73
CA TRP A 262 6.81 2.00 -2.08
C TRP A 262 5.79 1.50 -1.05
N VAL A 263 6.10 1.62 0.24
CA VAL A 263 5.18 1.26 1.32
C VAL A 263 3.86 2.03 1.21
N LEU A 264 3.90 3.33 0.94
CA LEU A 264 2.68 4.13 0.78
C LEU A 264 1.83 3.70 -0.42
N GLN A 265 2.46 3.28 -1.50
CA GLN A 265 1.76 2.75 -2.67
C GLN A 265 1.15 1.39 -2.36
N GLU A 266 1.91 0.47 -1.76
CA GLU A 266 1.48 -0.87 -1.36
C GLU A 266 0.26 -0.81 -0.43
N GLU A 267 0.32 -0.01 0.63
CA GLU A 267 -0.80 0.20 1.56
C GLU A 267 -2.04 0.79 0.87
N ALA A 268 -1.84 1.75 -0.04
CA ALA A 268 -2.96 2.35 -0.77
C ALA A 268 -3.64 1.35 -1.73
N GLU A 269 -2.86 0.49 -2.39
CA GLU A 269 -3.39 -0.59 -3.23
C GLU A 269 -4.12 -1.64 -2.40
N GLU A 270 -3.53 -2.05 -1.27
CA GLU A 270 -4.13 -2.98 -0.32
C GLU A 270 -5.48 -2.48 0.19
N ASP A 271 -5.56 -1.23 0.63
CA ASP A 271 -6.81 -0.61 1.08
C ASP A 271 -7.90 -0.63 -0.01
N ILE A 272 -7.54 -0.33 -1.26
CA ILE A 272 -8.48 -0.37 -2.39
C ILE A 272 -8.98 -1.79 -2.64
N LEU A 273 -8.10 -2.77 -2.65
CA LEU A 273 -8.45 -4.17 -2.87
C LEU A 273 -9.31 -4.72 -1.72
N ARG A 274 -8.97 -4.42 -0.48
CA ARG A 274 -9.72 -4.83 0.72
C ARG A 274 -11.12 -4.23 0.76
N LEU A 275 -11.31 -2.98 0.33
CA LEU A 275 -12.64 -2.38 0.17
C LEU A 275 -13.50 -3.14 -0.83
N GLY A 276 -12.89 -3.74 -1.86
CA GLY A 276 -13.55 -4.64 -2.81
C GLY A 276 -13.71 -6.09 -2.33
N GLY A 277 -13.15 -6.45 -1.17
CA GLY A 277 -13.12 -7.83 -0.67
C GLY A 277 -12.11 -8.70 -1.40
N LEU A 278 -11.06 -8.10 -1.94
CA LEU A 278 -9.95 -8.77 -2.63
C LEU A 278 -8.70 -8.75 -1.75
N SER A 279 -7.76 -9.67 -1.97
CA SER A 279 -6.42 -9.67 -1.38
C SER A 279 -5.36 -9.38 -2.46
N GLU A 280 -4.22 -8.85 -2.07
CA GLU A 280 -3.18 -8.35 -2.95
C GLU A 280 -2.80 -9.29 -4.11
N ALA A 281 -2.46 -10.44 -3.88
CA ALA A 281 -1.74 -11.30 -4.82
C ALA A 281 -2.62 -11.99 -5.90
N GLU A 282 -3.77 -11.40 -6.34
CA GLU A 282 -4.66 -12.10 -7.27
C GLU A 282 -4.25 -11.99 -8.76
N SER A 283 -3.43 -11.01 -9.14
CA SER A 283 -3.13 -10.75 -10.56
C SER A 283 -2.43 -11.94 -11.26
N ASN A 284 -1.64 -12.73 -10.55
CA ASN A 284 -0.86 -13.84 -11.12
C ASN A 284 -1.21 -15.22 -10.57
N GLN A 285 -2.29 -15.35 -9.79
CA GLN A 285 -2.69 -16.63 -9.25
C GLN A 285 -3.45 -17.48 -10.27
N SER A 286 -3.37 -18.81 -10.10
CA SER A 286 -4.18 -19.71 -10.90
C SER A 286 -5.66 -19.42 -10.73
N ILE A 287 -6.47 -19.63 -11.78
CA ILE A 287 -7.93 -19.41 -11.78
C ILE A 287 -8.60 -20.08 -10.57
N LEU A 288 -8.13 -21.27 -10.17
CA LEU A 288 -8.68 -21.99 -9.03
C LEU A 288 -8.36 -21.32 -7.69
N ALA A 289 -7.16 -20.80 -7.53
CA ALA A 289 -6.74 -20.10 -6.31
C ALA A 289 -7.52 -18.80 -6.13
N SER A 290 -7.60 -17.96 -7.17
CA SER A 290 -8.41 -16.74 -7.16
C SER A 290 -9.89 -17.03 -6.91
N THR A 291 -10.44 -18.07 -7.55
CA THR A 291 -11.84 -18.49 -7.31
C THR A 291 -12.07 -18.86 -5.85
N ARG A 292 -11.15 -19.60 -5.21
CA ARG A 292 -11.26 -20.02 -3.81
C ARG A 292 -11.21 -18.82 -2.85
N LYS A 293 -10.33 -17.85 -3.09
CA LYS A 293 -10.22 -16.63 -2.27
C LYS A 293 -11.51 -15.80 -2.37
N ARG A 294 -11.97 -15.52 -3.59
CA ARG A 294 -13.21 -14.75 -3.82
C ARG A 294 -14.46 -15.48 -3.32
N PHE A 295 -14.46 -16.82 -3.34
CA PHE A 295 -15.60 -17.62 -2.90
C PHE A 295 -15.93 -17.35 -1.42
N VAL A 296 -14.95 -17.26 -0.56
CA VAL A 296 -15.19 -17.01 0.88
C VAL A 296 -15.93 -15.70 1.08
N TRP A 297 -15.50 -14.66 0.38
CA TRP A 297 -16.09 -13.32 0.46
C TRP A 297 -17.50 -13.26 -0.16
N LEU A 298 -17.66 -13.86 -1.34
CA LEU A 298 -18.97 -13.97 -1.99
C LEU A 298 -19.96 -14.82 -1.18
N PHE A 299 -19.48 -15.87 -0.51
CA PHE A 299 -20.30 -16.69 0.37
C PHE A 299 -20.77 -15.91 1.59
N LEU A 300 -19.91 -15.10 2.21
CA LEU A 300 -20.30 -14.21 3.29
C LEU A 300 -21.37 -13.21 2.82
N ASN A 301 -21.19 -12.59 1.67
CA ASN A 301 -22.19 -11.70 1.06
C ASN A 301 -23.53 -12.44 0.80
N LEU A 302 -23.48 -13.68 0.35
CA LEU A 302 -24.70 -14.49 0.16
C LEU A 302 -25.44 -14.71 1.49
N LEU A 303 -24.72 -15.01 2.58
CA LEU A 303 -25.34 -15.18 3.90
C LEU A 303 -26.03 -13.89 4.38
N THR A 304 -25.41 -12.75 4.16
CA THR A 304 -26.01 -11.45 4.53
C THR A 304 -27.21 -11.10 3.67
N ALA A 305 -27.19 -11.44 2.36
CA ALA A 305 -28.33 -11.30 1.49
C ALA A 305 -29.52 -12.22 1.90
N ILE A 306 -29.23 -13.44 2.34
CA ILE A 306 -30.22 -14.33 2.91
C ILE A 306 -30.86 -13.74 4.18
N LEU A 307 -30.05 -13.14 5.06
CA LEU A 307 -30.52 -12.43 6.25
C LEU A 307 -31.51 -11.31 5.89
N ALA A 308 -31.15 -10.48 4.91
CA ALA A 308 -32.02 -9.42 4.39
C ALA A 308 -33.33 -10.01 3.80
N SER A 309 -33.24 -11.15 3.09
CA SER A 309 -34.41 -11.86 2.53
C SER A 309 -35.32 -12.41 3.60
N ILE A 310 -34.79 -12.89 4.73
CA ILE A 310 -35.59 -13.33 5.89
C ILE A 310 -36.40 -12.15 6.44
N VAL A 311 -35.79 -10.93 6.51
CA VAL A 311 -36.54 -9.74 6.95
C VAL A 311 -37.70 -9.43 5.99
N ILE A 312 -37.47 -9.53 4.67
CA ILE A 312 -38.50 -9.32 3.66
C ILE A 312 -39.63 -10.34 3.85
N SER A 313 -39.35 -11.62 4.13
CA SER A 313 -40.33 -12.69 4.28
C SER A 313 -41.27 -12.47 5.46
N LEU A 314 -40.89 -11.69 6.47
CA LEU A 314 -41.81 -11.33 7.58
C LEU A 314 -42.98 -10.44 7.11
N PHE A 315 -42.88 -9.83 5.92
CA PHE A 315 -43.86 -8.93 5.36
C PHE A 315 -44.51 -9.47 4.07
N ASP A 316 -44.47 -10.77 3.85
CA ASP A 316 -45.02 -11.45 2.67
C ASP A 316 -46.46 -11.05 2.39
N ALA A 317 -47.33 -11.13 3.40
CA ALA A 317 -48.73 -10.75 3.31
C ALA A 317 -48.95 -9.24 2.92
N SER A 318 -48.03 -8.39 3.28
CA SER A 318 -48.07 -6.96 2.91
C SER A 318 -47.70 -6.76 1.46
N ILE A 319 -46.67 -7.45 0.98
CA ILE A 319 -46.23 -7.43 -0.40
C ILE A 319 -47.28 -8.01 -1.34
N GLU A 320 -47.94 -9.10 -0.93
CA GLU A 320 -49.00 -9.70 -1.72
C GLU A 320 -50.20 -8.75 -1.92
N LYS A 321 -50.52 -7.96 -0.91
CA LYS A 321 -51.58 -6.92 -1.02
C LYS A 321 -51.19 -5.74 -1.90
N MET A 322 -49.93 -5.36 -1.88
CA MET A 322 -49.44 -4.18 -2.60
C MET A 322 -48.08 -4.44 -3.29
N VAL A 323 -48.16 -4.91 -4.53
CA VAL A 323 -46.95 -5.25 -5.35
C VAL A 323 -46.00 -4.04 -5.55
N ALA A 324 -46.54 -2.83 -5.46
CA ALA A 324 -45.70 -1.59 -5.54
C ALA A 324 -44.60 -1.55 -4.49
N LEU A 325 -44.80 -2.22 -3.33
CA LEU A 325 -43.73 -2.35 -2.30
C LEU A 325 -42.54 -3.10 -2.86
N ALA A 326 -42.73 -4.22 -3.54
CA ALA A 326 -41.66 -5.00 -4.14
C ALA A 326 -40.87 -4.19 -5.20
N ILE A 327 -41.58 -3.34 -5.96
CA ILE A 327 -40.94 -2.50 -7.00
C ILE A 327 -40.06 -1.41 -6.39
N LEU A 328 -40.44 -0.87 -5.21
CA LEU A 328 -39.71 0.21 -4.55
C LEU A 328 -38.57 -0.28 -3.61
N MET A 329 -38.60 -1.55 -3.18
CA MET A 329 -37.53 -2.12 -2.31
C MET A 329 -36.11 -1.89 -2.84
N PRO A 330 -35.79 -2.12 -4.13
CA PRO A 330 -34.44 -1.90 -4.66
C PRO A 330 -33.97 -0.45 -4.50
N ILE A 331 -34.86 0.52 -4.58
CA ILE A 331 -34.51 1.93 -4.39
C ILE A 331 -34.10 2.17 -2.94
N VAL A 332 -34.85 1.64 -1.98
CA VAL A 332 -34.54 1.80 -0.55
C VAL A 332 -33.21 1.17 -0.21
N ALA A 333 -32.99 -0.09 -0.62
CA ALA A 333 -31.74 -0.82 -0.36
C ALA A 333 -30.53 -0.11 -1.02
N SER A 334 -30.61 0.19 -2.31
CA SER A 334 -29.52 0.83 -3.03
C SER A 334 -29.12 2.19 -2.44
N MET A 335 -30.09 3.01 -2.04
CA MET A 335 -29.79 4.32 -1.46
C MET A 335 -29.12 4.20 -0.09
N GLY A 336 -29.52 3.25 0.74
CA GLY A 336 -28.88 2.97 2.02
C GLY A 336 -27.45 2.44 1.84
N GLY A 337 -27.26 1.45 0.98
CA GLY A 337 -25.96 0.86 0.69
C GLY A 337 -24.96 1.88 0.16
N ASN A 338 -25.36 2.70 -0.84
CA ASN A 338 -24.50 3.74 -1.41
C ASN A 338 -24.12 4.83 -0.39
N ALA A 339 -25.10 5.31 0.40
CA ALA A 339 -24.82 6.30 1.44
C ALA A 339 -23.91 5.73 2.54
N GLY A 340 -24.11 4.45 2.90
CA GLY A 340 -23.26 3.73 3.86
C GLY A 340 -21.82 3.59 3.36
N THR A 341 -21.64 3.19 2.11
CA THR A 341 -20.31 3.07 1.49
C THR A 341 -19.58 4.42 1.42
N GLN A 342 -20.28 5.52 1.13
CA GLN A 342 -19.66 6.85 1.12
C GLN A 342 -19.14 7.24 2.52
N THR A 343 -19.95 7.07 3.56
CA THR A 343 -19.52 7.36 4.95
C THR A 343 -18.41 6.41 5.40
N LEU A 344 -18.51 5.14 5.04
CA LEU A 344 -17.50 4.11 5.30
C LEU A 344 -16.13 4.51 4.73
N THR A 345 -16.07 4.81 3.43
CA THR A 345 -14.82 5.19 2.75
C THR A 345 -14.17 6.43 3.39
N LEU A 346 -14.98 7.45 3.73
CA LEU A 346 -14.47 8.64 4.42
C LEU A 346 -13.94 8.31 5.82
N THR A 347 -14.58 7.38 6.53
CA THR A 347 -14.17 7.00 7.88
C THR A 347 -12.88 6.16 7.84
N ILE A 348 -12.77 5.19 6.93
CA ILE A 348 -11.54 4.40 6.74
C ILE A 348 -10.39 5.32 6.39
N ARG A 349 -10.53 6.20 5.40
CA ARG A 349 -9.51 7.19 5.08
C ARG A 349 -9.09 8.02 6.30
N SER A 350 -10.05 8.51 7.08
CA SER A 350 -9.74 9.34 8.26
C SER A 350 -9.07 8.55 9.39
N LEU A 351 -9.22 7.22 9.41
CA LEU A 351 -8.48 6.33 10.31
C LEU A 351 -7.06 6.10 9.80
N ALA A 352 -6.88 5.77 8.52
CA ALA A 352 -5.59 5.56 7.88
C ALA A 352 -4.71 6.83 7.96
N THR A 353 -5.23 7.99 7.61
CA THR A 353 -4.51 9.27 7.73
C THR A 353 -4.39 9.81 9.17
N LYS A 354 -4.85 9.06 10.16
CA LYS A 354 -4.86 9.46 11.59
C LYS A 354 -5.50 10.83 11.87
N GLU A 355 -6.36 11.29 10.95
CA GLU A 355 -7.17 12.49 11.16
C GLU A 355 -8.23 12.27 12.24
N LEU A 356 -8.66 11.02 12.47
CA LEU A 356 -9.69 10.68 13.46
C LEU A 356 -9.08 10.44 14.85
N LEU A 357 -8.63 11.52 15.49
CA LEU A 357 -8.13 11.49 16.85
C LEU A 357 -9.27 11.42 17.88
N SER A 358 -8.97 10.94 19.08
CA SER A 358 -9.91 10.89 20.20
C SER A 358 -10.52 12.27 20.53
N SER A 359 -9.78 13.35 20.27
CA SER A 359 -10.20 14.72 20.54
C SER A 359 -11.24 15.24 19.54
N ASN A 360 -11.24 14.79 18.28
CA ASN A 360 -12.14 15.28 17.23
C ASN A 360 -13.21 14.26 16.80
N ARG A 361 -13.13 13.01 17.31
CA ARG A 361 -14.04 11.91 16.98
C ARG A 361 -15.53 12.29 17.03
N LYS A 362 -15.97 12.92 18.12
CA LYS A 362 -17.36 13.34 18.29
C LYS A 362 -17.78 14.39 17.25
N LYS A 363 -16.85 15.27 16.86
CA LYS A 363 -17.10 16.29 15.85
C LYS A 363 -17.26 15.66 14.46
N SER A 364 -16.38 14.72 14.11
CA SER A 364 -16.46 13.97 12.85
C SER A 364 -17.73 13.12 12.77
N PHE A 365 -18.06 12.37 13.81
CA PHE A 365 -19.30 11.62 13.91
C PHE A 365 -20.55 12.50 13.70
N ASN A 366 -20.65 13.62 14.45
CA ASN A 366 -21.78 14.53 14.31
C ASN A 366 -21.87 15.16 12.92
N LYS A 367 -20.73 15.41 12.27
CA LYS A 367 -20.68 15.90 10.88
C LYS A 367 -21.30 14.89 9.93
N GLU A 368 -20.86 13.61 9.99
CA GLU A 368 -21.37 12.54 9.11
C GLU A 368 -22.87 12.30 9.33
N ILE A 369 -23.33 12.28 10.58
CA ILE A 369 -24.77 12.16 10.88
C ILE A 369 -25.56 13.34 10.32
N SER A 370 -25.04 14.56 10.44
CA SER A 370 -25.73 15.74 9.91
C SER A 370 -25.82 15.73 8.39
N VAL A 371 -24.75 15.29 7.72
CA VAL A 371 -24.72 15.13 6.26
C VAL A 371 -25.72 14.05 5.84
N SER A 372 -25.74 12.91 6.52
CA SER A 372 -26.66 11.81 6.23
C SER A 372 -28.11 12.19 6.49
N ALA A 373 -28.41 12.92 7.57
CA ALA A 373 -29.75 13.43 7.87
C ALA A 373 -30.23 14.40 6.77
N LEU A 374 -29.39 15.34 6.35
CA LEU A 374 -29.73 16.28 5.29
C LEU A 374 -29.96 15.59 3.94
N ASN A 375 -29.05 14.70 3.54
CA ASN A 375 -29.22 13.88 2.35
C ASN A 375 -30.46 13.01 2.42
N GLY A 376 -30.73 12.40 3.58
CA GLY A 376 -31.95 11.60 3.83
C GLY A 376 -33.21 12.40 3.54
N ILE A 377 -33.30 13.64 4.01
CA ILE A 377 -34.43 14.54 3.75
C ILE A 377 -34.54 14.87 2.25
N ILE A 378 -33.44 15.26 1.61
CA ILE A 378 -33.43 15.63 0.18
C ILE A 378 -33.88 14.44 -0.68
N PHE A 379 -33.27 13.27 -0.47
CA PHE A 379 -33.59 12.08 -1.26
C PHE A 379 -34.97 11.49 -0.93
N ALA A 380 -35.48 11.69 0.30
CA ALA A 380 -36.85 11.37 0.64
C ALA A 380 -37.87 12.14 -0.21
N PHE A 381 -37.67 13.49 -0.37
CA PHE A 381 -38.52 14.30 -1.23
C PHE A 381 -38.45 13.84 -2.70
N ILE A 382 -37.25 13.60 -3.23
CA ILE A 382 -37.07 13.15 -4.61
C ILE A 382 -37.75 11.79 -4.82
N THR A 383 -37.53 10.85 -3.93
CA THR A 383 -38.10 9.49 -4.02
C THR A 383 -39.62 9.50 -3.83
N ALA A 384 -40.14 10.32 -2.88
CA ALA A 384 -41.57 10.45 -2.67
C ALA A 384 -42.28 11.06 -3.89
N ILE A 385 -41.72 12.10 -4.50
CA ILE A 385 -42.26 12.69 -5.74
C ILE A 385 -42.24 11.66 -6.88
N SER A 386 -41.14 10.94 -7.05
CA SER A 386 -41.00 9.91 -8.06
C SER A 386 -42.03 8.78 -7.89
N ALA A 387 -42.21 8.31 -6.64
CA ALA A 387 -43.22 7.30 -6.30
C ALA A 387 -44.65 7.79 -6.54
N TYR A 388 -44.93 9.05 -6.23
CA TYR A 388 -46.24 9.65 -6.49
C TYR A 388 -46.57 9.76 -7.98
N ILE A 389 -45.61 10.18 -8.77
CA ILE A 389 -45.77 10.25 -10.24
C ILE A 389 -45.99 8.85 -10.84
N TRP A 390 -45.33 7.84 -10.28
CA TRP A 390 -45.36 6.47 -10.81
C TRP A 390 -46.63 5.71 -10.41
N PHE A 391 -47.02 5.79 -9.12
CA PHE A 391 -48.11 5.00 -8.55
C PHE A 391 -49.37 5.81 -8.27
N ASN A 392 -49.33 7.14 -8.33
CA ASN A 392 -50.45 8.06 -7.99
C ASN A 392 -51.06 7.76 -6.60
N ASP A 393 -50.22 7.33 -5.64
CA ASP A 393 -50.59 7.04 -4.27
C ASP A 393 -49.75 7.86 -3.30
N LEU A 394 -50.44 8.82 -2.61
CA LEU A 394 -49.76 9.73 -1.69
C LEU A 394 -49.24 9.03 -0.44
N SER A 395 -50.00 8.05 0.05
CA SER A 395 -49.64 7.32 1.29
C SER A 395 -48.37 6.48 1.07
N LEU A 396 -48.32 5.74 -0.03
CA LEU A 396 -47.15 4.98 -0.43
C LEU A 396 -45.92 5.92 -0.64
N SER A 397 -46.13 7.06 -1.26
CA SER A 397 -45.08 8.05 -1.53
C SER A 397 -44.47 8.62 -0.24
N VAL A 398 -45.31 8.94 0.74
CA VAL A 398 -44.85 9.43 2.05
C VAL A 398 -44.07 8.33 2.81
N ILE A 399 -44.55 7.07 2.76
CA ILE A 399 -43.92 5.96 3.45
C ILE A 399 -42.54 5.64 2.87
N VAL A 400 -42.39 5.61 1.54
CA VAL A 400 -41.07 5.40 0.93
C VAL A 400 -40.11 6.54 1.26
N GLY A 401 -40.61 7.78 1.27
CA GLY A 401 -39.80 8.93 1.71
C GLY A 401 -39.31 8.82 3.15
N LEU A 402 -40.19 8.45 4.08
CA LEU A 402 -39.81 8.21 5.48
C LEU A 402 -38.80 7.06 5.62
N ALA A 403 -39.01 5.98 4.88
CA ALA A 403 -38.07 4.85 4.88
C ALA A 403 -36.67 5.27 4.37
N ILE A 404 -36.60 6.11 3.34
CA ILE A 404 -35.32 6.66 2.83
C ILE A 404 -34.61 7.52 3.90
N ILE A 405 -35.33 8.34 4.66
CA ILE A 405 -34.74 9.10 5.77
C ILE A 405 -34.11 8.16 6.79
N VAL A 406 -34.87 7.17 7.25
CA VAL A 406 -34.39 6.22 8.25
C VAL A 406 -33.18 5.44 7.73
N ASN A 407 -33.24 4.99 6.48
CA ASN A 407 -32.18 4.19 5.90
C ASN A 407 -30.87 4.98 5.68
N ILE A 408 -30.93 6.18 5.07
CA ILE A 408 -29.74 7.03 4.86
C ILE A 408 -29.17 7.51 6.20
N PHE A 409 -30.03 7.83 7.19
CA PHE A 409 -29.54 8.17 8.53
C PHE A 409 -28.80 7.00 9.18
N SER A 410 -29.37 5.78 9.09
CA SER A 410 -28.72 4.56 9.60
C SER A 410 -27.42 4.27 8.87
N ALA A 411 -27.37 4.49 7.56
CA ALA A 411 -26.16 4.38 6.73
C ALA A 411 -25.03 5.28 7.25
N GLY A 412 -25.32 6.53 7.59
CA GLY A 412 -24.33 7.44 8.19
C GLY A 412 -23.85 6.99 9.56
N VAL A 413 -24.78 6.51 10.41
CA VAL A 413 -24.43 5.99 11.75
C VAL A 413 -23.52 4.76 11.65
N PHE A 414 -23.93 3.75 10.91
CA PHE A 414 -23.22 2.47 10.83
C PHE A 414 -22.00 2.53 9.90
N GLY A 415 -22.03 3.36 8.85
CA GLY A 415 -20.85 3.65 8.02
C GLY A 415 -19.71 4.28 8.80
N PHE A 416 -19.99 4.99 9.90
CA PHE A 416 -18.98 5.49 10.82
C PHE A 416 -18.64 4.49 11.94
N LEU A 417 -19.66 3.91 12.60
CA LEU A 417 -19.43 3.10 13.80
C LEU A 417 -18.76 1.75 13.50
N ILE A 418 -19.08 1.11 12.37
CA ILE A 418 -18.51 -0.20 12.04
C ILE A 418 -17.00 -0.13 11.87
N PRO A 419 -16.44 0.69 10.95
CA PRO A 419 -14.98 0.77 10.78
C PRO A 419 -14.27 1.27 12.05
N TYR A 420 -14.88 2.22 12.75
CA TYR A 420 -14.35 2.69 14.02
C TYR A 420 -14.26 1.56 15.08
N SER A 421 -15.29 0.70 15.16
CA SER A 421 -15.33 -0.41 16.10
C SER A 421 -14.32 -1.50 15.76
N LEU A 422 -14.12 -1.79 14.46
CA LEU A 422 -13.13 -2.74 13.99
C LEU A 422 -11.71 -2.25 14.32
N ASN A 423 -11.41 -1.00 14.05
CA ASN A 423 -10.13 -0.38 14.43
C ASN A 423 -9.89 -0.46 15.96
N TRP A 424 -10.93 -0.20 16.78
CA TRP A 424 -10.80 -0.34 18.24
C TRP A 424 -10.50 -1.79 18.66
N LEU A 425 -11.04 -2.79 17.94
CA LEU A 425 -10.75 -4.21 18.14
C LEU A 425 -9.41 -4.65 17.54
N LYS A 426 -8.65 -3.72 16.94
CA LYS A 426 -7.40 -3.99 16.21
C LYS A 426 -7.62 -4.95 15.02
N ILE A 427 -8.75 -4.88 14.39
CA ILE A 427 -9.09 -5.54 13.15
C ILE A 427 -9.06 -4.45 12.08
N ASP A 428 -8.43 -4.74 10.95
CA ASP A 428 -8.38 -3.80 9.84
C ASP A 428 -9.80 -3.41 9.39
N PRO A 429 -10.14 -2.11 9.40
CA PRO A 429 -11.46 -1.64 9.02
C PRO A 429 -11.81 -1.87 7.55
N ALA A 430 -10.84 -1.97 6.65
CA ALA A 430 -11.06 -2.15 5.21
C ALA A 430 -11.61 -3.55 4.90
N ILE A 431 -11.18 -4.58 5.63
CA ILE A 431 -11.47 -5.99 5.31
C ILE A 431 -12.97 -6.33 5.31
N ALA A 432 -13.72 -5.90 6.31
CA ALA A 432 -15.09 -6.44 6.51
C ALA A 432 -16.18 -5.36 6.52
N SER A 433 -15.80 -4.09 6.55
CA SER A 433 -16.75 -3.00 6.82
C SER A 433 -17.84 -2.86 5.77
N SER A 434 -17.55 -3.08 4.48
CA SER A 434 -18.54 -2.88 3.41
C SER A 434 -19.70 -3.88 3.51
N VAL A 435 -19.40 -5.15 3.80
CA VAL A 435 -20.43 -6.21 3.95
C VAL A 435 -21.33 -5.95 5.16
N PHE A 436 -20.72 -5.55 6.28
CA PHE A 436 -21.50 -5.23 7.48
C PHE A 436 -22.37 -3.99 7.30
N VAL A 437 -21.85 -2.95 6.68
CA VAL A 437 -22.60 -1.71 6.42
C VAL A 437 -23.79 -1.98 5.49
N THR A 438 -23.56 -2.67 4.37
CA THR A 438 -24.64 -3.01 3.42
C THR A 438 -25.67 -3.91 4.06
N THR A 439 -25.26 -4.91 4.85
CA THR A 439 -26.19 -5.78 5.57
C THR A 439 -27.10 -4.99 6.51
N VAL A 440 -26.53 -4.11 7.32
CA VAL A 440 -27.28 -3.29 8.28
C VAL A 440 -28.24 -2.34 7.54
N THR A 441 -27.79 -1.70 6.47
CA THR A 441 -28.64 -0.78 5.69
C THR A 441 -29.75 -1.50 4.96
N ASP A 442 -29.52 -2.71 4.46
CA ASP A 442 -30.57 -3.52 3.83
C ASP A 442 -31.63 -3.97 4.87
N VAL A 443 -31.18 -4.52 6.00
CA VAL A 443 -32.08 -4.95 7.07
C VAL A 443 -32.91 -3.79 7.60
N ILE A 444 -32.30 -2.65 7.94
CA ILE A 444 -33.00 -1.48 8.45
C ILE A 444 -33.87 -0.86 7.36
N GLY A 445 -33.40 -0.80 6.13
CA GLY A 445 -34.13 -0.28 4.99
C GLY A 445 -35.41 -1.06 4.71
N PHE A 446 -35.31 -2.39 4.61
CA PHE A 446 -36.51 -3.26 4.41
C PHE A 446 -37.44 -3.25 5.62
N LEU A 447 -36.87 -3.32 6.83
CA LEU A 447 -37.68 -3.30 8.06
C LEU A 447 -38.48 -1.99 8.21
N SER A 448 -37.82 -0.84 7.94
CA SER A 448 -38.46 0.45 8.03
C SER A 448 -39.49 0.66 6.92
N PHE A 449 -39.17 0.31 5.68
CA PHE A 449 -40.07 0.49 4.55
C PHE A 449 -41.32 -0.42 4.64
N LEU A 450 -41.10 -1.73 4.77
CA LEU A 450 -42.17 -2.70 4.81
C LEU A 450 -42.94 -2.63 6.14
N GLY A 451 -42.25 -2.31 7.25
CA GLY A 451 -42.88 -2.11 8.54
C GLY A 451 -43.81 -0.91 8.55
N LEU A 452 -43.35 0.26 8.05
CA LEU A 452 -44.23 1.42 7.90
C LEU A 452 -45.39 1.15 6.94
N ALA A 453 -45.15 0.49 5.83
CA ALA A 453 -46.18 0.13 4.91
C ALA A 453 -47.24 -0.81 5.54
N SER A 454 -46.80 -1.82 6.29
CA SER A 454 -47.71 -2.75 7.00
C SER A 454 -48.57 -2.06 8.07
N ILE A 455 -48.04 -1.02 8.74
CA ILE A 455 -48.77 -0.30 9.80
C ILE A 455 -49.75 0.71 9.24
N PHE A 456 -49.36 1.43 8.16
CA PHE A 456 -50.12 2.60 7.72
C PHE A 456 -50.90 2.41 6.41
N LEU A 457 -50.61 1.38 5.62
CA LEU A 457 -51.29 1.11 4.33
C LEU A 457 -52.20 -0.13 4.37
N LEU A 458 -51.91 -1.08 5.26
CA LEU A 458 -52.50 -2.41 5.25
C LEU A 458 -53.16 -2.78 6.56
#